data_3e1e674a7e2d11ab7723da1cccee5e41
#
_entry.id   3e1e674a7e2d11ab7723da1cccee5e41
#
_cell.length_a   1.000
_cell.length_b   1.000
_cell.length_c   1.000
_cell.angle_alpha   90.00
_cell.angle_beta   90.00
_cell.angle_gamma   90.00
#
_symmetry.space_group_name_H-M   'P 1'
#
loop_
_entity.id
_entity.type
_entity.pdbx_description
1 polymer ?
#
loop_
_entity_poly.entity_id
_entity_poly.type
_entity_poly.pdbx_seq_one_letter_code
_entity_poly.pdbx_strand_id
1 'polypeptide(L)'
;MKENYTDKFFNVSSKFGFLPKKHPLTVLPKKYNDLQNLLDNMPIKLKDGSAGFLAIPNRIKIEVEKLPNYLNDVKNETEILVIQALYRGYCFLASAYTLELSYQEFVKSKKYGKARQFLPMQVAQPFVTVARKLDVYPWLDYHYAYSLGNYRFLDKSKGFHWSNLDQCVKFSGMSDESGFIMNHVDINQHSPKLVESVLQSIKSVKDGDSDKLVENLKQNFHSMELVNERRKDMWVASRWKHYNDFRIFIMGIKGNEDIFDDGLIYEGVWKDPQQFRGQTGAQDNIIPMEDIFTGVINFYPDNQLTKYLLDLRTYRPKCIQSFFNDLKKDIDLIKEGSIFHFLKNQKNSNGMCYLLAIVEEIYKFRNGHWQFVQKYIMSNTKYSKATGGTPII
;
A
#
# COMPACT_ATOMS: atom_id res chain seq x y z
N MET A 1 -1.12 -19.46 -16.20
CA MET A 1 -1.73 -18.65 -15.08
C MET A 1 -3.11 -19.21 -14.70
N LYS A 2 -3.56 -18.96 -13.47
CA LYS A 2 -4.94 -19.22 -13.01
C LYS A 2 -5.80 -17.98 -13.30
N GLU A 3 -7.11 -18.16 -13.41
CA GLU A 3 -8.06 -17.04 -13.57
C GLU A 3 -8.27 -16.24 -12.27
N ASN A 4 -8.06 -16.88 -11.13
CA ASN A 4 -8.30 -16.33 -9.81
C ASN A 4 -7.18 -16.71 -8.84
N TYR A 5 -6.66 -15.71 -8.12
CA TYR A 5 -5.71 -15.86 -7.03
C TYR A 5 -6.32 -15.27 -5.77
N THR A 6 -6.79 -16.13 -4.88
CA THR A 6 -7.61 -15.72 -3.74
C THR A 6 -6.88 -15.97 -2.42
N ASP A 7 -6.91 -15.00 -1.52
CA ASP A 7 -6.70 -15.18 -0.08
C ASP A 7 -7.98 -14.83 0.71
N LYS A 8 -7.84 -14.53 1.98
CA LYS A 8 -8.98 -14.24 2.85
C LYS A 8 -9.72 -12.96 2.45
N PHE A 9 -9.01 -11.91 2.00
CA PHE A 9 -9.56 -10.58 1.77
C PHE A 9 -9.47 -10.12 0.31
N PHE A 10 -8.41 -10.51 -0.42
CA PHE A 10 -8.20 -10.16 -1.82
C PHE A 10 -8.50 -11.33 -2.77
N ASN A 11 -8.76 -11.00 -4.04
CA ASN A 11 -8.85 -11.95 -5.15
C ASN A 11 -8.35 -11.28 -6.43
N VAL A 12 -7.11 -11.57 -6.83
CA VAL A 12 -6.58 -11.05 -8.09
C VAL A 12 -7.24 -11.76 -9.24
N SER A 13 -8.03 -11.03 -10.02
CA SER A 13 -8.82 -11.54 -11.15
C SER A 13 -9.29 -10.38 -12.04
N SER A 14 -9.85 -10.71 -13.21
CA SER A 14 -10.50 -9.72 -14.10
C SER A 14 -11.69 -8.98 -13.46
N LYS A 15 -12.25 -9.51 -12.37
CA LYS A 15 -13.37 -8.87 -11.65
C LYS A 15 -12.91 -7.84 -10.63
N PHE A 16 -11.87 -8.13 -9.87
CA PHE A 16 -11.47 -7.33 -8.71
C PHE A 16 -10.13 -6.60 -8.91
N GLY A 17 -9.31 -7.02 -9.88
CA GLY A 17 -7.96 -6.49 -10.01
C GLY A 17 -7.18 -6.68 -8.73
N PHE A 18 -6.68 -5.58 -8.17
CA PHE A 18 -5.99 -5.56 -6.88
C PHE A 18 -6.83 -4.98 -5.74
N LEU A 19 -8.09 -4.62 -6.00
CA LEU A 19 -9.01 -4.18 -4.96
C LEU A 19 -9.52 -5.36 -4.11
N PRO A 20 -9.96 -5.12 -2.87
CA PRO A 20 -10.54 -6.17 -2.02
C PRO A 20 -11.83 -6.76 -2.60
N LYS A 21 -12.11 -8.04 -2.31
CA LYS A 21 -13.37 -8.71 -2.72
C LYS A 21 -14.63 -8.04 -2.18
N LYS A 22 -14.52 -7.41 -1.02
CA LYS A 22 -15.59 -6.69 -0.34
C LYS A 22 -15.03 -5.35 0.17
N HIS A 23 -15.87 -4.34 0.24
CA HIS A 23 -15.47 -3.06 0.82
C HIS A 23 -15.05 -3.23 2.29
N PRO A 24 -14.05 -2.48 2.76
CA PRO A 24 -13.60 -2.53 4.14
C PRO A 24 -14.74 -2.19 5.12
N LEU A 25 -14.73 -2.85 6.28
CA LEU A 25 -15.64 -2.50 7.37
C LEU A 25 -15.26 -1.11 7.92
N THR A 26 -16.24 -0.22 8.06
CA THR A 26 -16.00 1.18 8.46
C THR A 26 -15.97 1.41 9.96
N VAL A 27 -16.70 0.57 10.72
CA VAL A 27 -16.82 0.66 12.17
C VAL A 27 -16.67 -0.74 12.76
N LEU A 28 -15.89 -0.87 13.83
CA LEU A 28 -15.71 -2.13 14.54
C LEU A 28 -16.99 -2.55 15.29
N PRO A 29 -17.24 -3.85 15.52
CA PRO A 29 -18.31 -4.34 16.36
C PRO A 29 -18.25 -3.76 17.80
N LYS A 30 -19.41 -3.63 18.45
CA LYS A 30 -19.54 -3.01 19.81
C LYS A 30 -18.58 -3.55 20.86
N LYS A 31 -18.21 -4.84 20.80
CA LYS A 31 -17.24 -5.45 21.72
C LYS A 31 -15.84 -4.82 21.66
N TYR A 32 -15.53 -4.04 20.62
CA TYR A 32 -14.27 -3.32 20.43
C TYR A 32 -14.44 -1.79 20.52
N ASN A 33 -15.49 -1.31 21.20
CA ASN A 33 -15.81 0.12 21.26
C ASN A 33 -14.66 0.98 21.81
N ASP A 34 -13.91 0.50 22.81
CA ASP A 34 -12.81 1.30 23.36
C ASP A 34 -11.71 1.52 22.33
N LEU A 35 -11.40 0.48 21.51
CA LEU A 35 -10.47 0.63 20.39
C LEU A 35 -11.04 1.56 19.32
N GLN A 36 -12.32 1.42 18.94
CA GLN A 36 -12.96 2.31 17.96
C GLN A 36 -12.95 3.76 18.43
N ASN A 37 -13.33 4.03 19.67
CA ASN A 37 -13.32 5.37 20.27
C ASN A 37 -11.91 5.98 20.30
N LEU A 38 -10.88 5.14 20.60
CA LEU A 38 -9.51 5.59 20.57
C LEU A 38 -9.10 5.99 19.14
N LEU A 39 -9.41 5.17 18.13
CA LEU A 39 -9.10 5.45 16.73
C LEU A 39 -9.84 6.68 16.18
N ASP A 40 -11.10 6.90 16.59
CA ASP A 40 -11.90 8.04 16.17
C ASP A 40 -11.38 9.36 16.72
N ASN A 41 -10.78 9.35 17.93
CA ASN A 41 -10.21 10.51 18.60
C ASN A 41 -8.70 10.65 18.40
N MET A 42 -8.05 9.70 17.73
CA MET A 42 -6.61 9.66 17.52
C MET A 42 -6.07 10.79 16.63
N PRO A 43 -6.74 11.17 15.50
CA PRO A 43 -6.17 12.11 14.56
C PRO A 43 -5.69 13.41 15.19
N ILE A 44 -4.73 14.10 14.54
CA ILE A 44 -4.25 15.43 14.96
C ILE A 44 -5.43 16.42 15.00
N LYS A 45 -6.30 16.37 13.98
CA LYS A 45 -7.50 17.22 13.87
C LYS A 45 -8.73 16.37 13.68
N LEU A 46 -9.74 16.56 14.53
CA LEU A 46 -11.02 15.88 14.44
C LEU A 46 -11.94 16.54 13.39
N LYS A 47 -13.05 15.88 13.07
CA LYS A 47 -14.01 16.37 12.04
C LYS A 47 -14.64 17.71 12.39
N ASP A 48 -14.86 17.98 13.67
CA ASP A 48 -15.39 19.25 14.19
C ASP A 48 -14.33 20.36 14.27
N GLY A 49 -13.08 20.05 13.88
CA GLY A 49 -11.96 20.97 13.93
C GLY A 49 -11.19 20.99 15.24
N SER A 50 -11.66 20.29 16.26
CA SER A 50 -10.97 20.20 17.56
C SER A 50 -9.68 19.38 17.49
N ALA A 51 -8.82 19.51 18.51
CA ALA A 51 -7.59 18.77 18.63
C ALA A 51 -7.88 17.32 19.08
N GLY A 52 -7.39 16.34 18.30
CA GLY A 52 -7.39 14.95 18.72
C GLY A 52 -6.14 14.54 19.48
N PHE A 53 -6.01 13.25 19.78
CA PHE A 53 -4.96 12.78 20.69
C PHE A 53 -3.54 13.02 20.18
N LEU A 54 -3.29 12.90 18.90
CA LEU A 54 -1.96 13.14 18.32
C LEU A 54 -1.53 14.61 18.32
N ALA A 55 -2.47 15.55 18.50
CA ALA A 55 -2.14 16.97 18.68
C ALA A 55 -1.63 17.29 20.09
N ILE A 56 -1.89 16.44 21.09
CA ILE A 56 -1.62 16.66 22.50
C ILE A 56 -0.47 15.76 22.94
N PRO A 57 0.67 16.29 23.38
CA PRO A 57 1.83 15.47 23.77
C PRO A 57 1.50 14.40 24.80
N ASN A 58 1.95 13.17 24.56
CA ASN A 58 1.73 11.97 25.37
C ASN A 58 0.25 11.54 25.56
N ARG A 59 -0.70 12.18 24.88
CA ARG A 59 -2.12 11.82 25.04
C ARG A 59 -2.40 10.41 24.53
N ILE A 60 -1.86 10.04 23.38
CA ILE A 60 -2.04 8.69 22.83
C ILE A 60 -1.51 7.61 23.78
N LYS A 61 -0.37 7.87 24.46
CA LYS A 61 0.17 6.96 25.48
C LYS A 61 -0.83 6.72 26.61
N ILE A 62 -1.39 7.81 27.18
CA ILE A 62 -2.36 7.75 28.27
C ILE A 62 -3.62 6.98 27.88
N GLU A 63 -4.11 7.17 26.65
CA GLU A 63 -5.31 6.46 26.18
C GLU A 63 -5.03 4.98 25.87
N VAL A 64 -3.86 4.66 25.36
CA VAL A 64 -3.41 3.27 25.17
C VAL A 64 -3.27 2.53 26.49
N GLU A 65 -2.79 3.19 27.56
CA GLU A 65 -2.68 2.57 28.89
C GLU A 65 -4.03 2.15 29.48
N LYS A 66 -5.13 2.81 29.07
CA LYS A 66 -6.50 2.48 29.48
C LYS A 66 -7.16 1.41 28.58
N LEU A 67 -6.58 1.11 27.40
CA LEU A 67 -7.18 0.21 26.45
C LEU A 67 -7.21 -1.23 26.99
N PRO A 68 -8.36 -1.92 26.97
CA PRO A 68 -8.42 -3.34 27.30
C PRO A 68 -7.54 -4.19 26.37
N ASN A 69 -6.97 -5.25 26.91
CA ASN A 69 -6.27 -6.24 26.08
C ASN A 69 -7.28 -7.19 25.42
N TYR A 70 -7.58 -6.96 24.15
CA TYR A 70 -8.53 -7.74 23.37
C TYR A 70 -7.97 -9.07 22.83
N LEU A 71 -6.87 -9.59 23.38
CA LEU A 71 -6.22 -10.83 22.88
C LEU A 71 -7.20 -12.00 22.75
N ASN A 72 -8.05 -12.23 23.76
CA ASN A 72 -8.99 -13.35 23.77
C ASN A 72 -10.12 -13.15 22.74
N ASP A 73 -10.65 -11.94 22.61
CA ASP A 73 -11.67 -11.61 21.63
C ASP A 73 -11.14 -11.78 20.20
N VAL A 74 -9.91 -11.31 19.96
CA VAL A 74 -9.23 -11.42 18.67
C VAL A 74 -8.90 -12.89 18.33
N LYS A 75 -8.49 -13.71 19.31
CA LYS A 75 -8.26 -15.16 19.08
C LYS A 75 -9.52 -15.85 18.57
N ASN A 76 -10.67 -15.49 19.12
CA ASN A 76 -11.96 -16.12 18.80
C ASN A 76 -12.66 -15.47 17.60
N GLU A 77 -12.15 -14.33 17.07
CA GLU A 77 -12.76 -13.66 15.92
C GLU A 77 -12.57 -14.47 14.62
N THR A 78 -13.63 -14.68 13.88
CA THR A 78 -13.64 -15.47 12.64
C THR A 78 -14.11 -14.67 11.42
N GLU A 79 -14.81 -13.55 11.63
CA GLU A 79 -15.33 -12.72 10.54
C GLU A 79 -14.18 -11.95 9.88
N ILE A 80 -13.92 -12.22 8.62
CA ILE A 80 -12.74 -11.69 7.90
C ILE A 80 -12.74 -10.16 7.80
N LEU A 81 -13.91 -9.52 7.64
CA LEU A 81 -13.99 -8.06 7.58
C LEU A 81 -13.68 -7.41 8.93
N VAL A 82 -14.05 -8.08 10.03
CA VAL A 82 -13.72 -7.64 11.39
C VAL A 82 -12.22 -7.82 11.65
N ILE A 83 -11.64 -8.98 11.28
CA ILE A 83 -10.21 -9.26 11.40
C ILE A 83 -9.39 -8.21 10.62
N GLN A 84 -9.79 -7.88 9.39
CA GLN A 84 -9.11 -6.86 8.59
C GLN A 84 -9.26 -5.46 9.20
N ALA A 85 -10.43 -5.09 9.69
CA ALA A 85 -10.65 -3.79 10.35
C ALA A 85 -9.86 -3.66 11.66
N LEU A 86 -9.75 -4.74 12.45
CA LEU A 86 -8.89 -4.82 13.63
C LEU A 86 -7.42 -4.65 13.26
N TYR A 87 -6.96 -5.39 12.24
CA TYR A 87 -5.59 -5.26 11.76
C TYR A 87 -5.28 -3.81 11.35
N ARG A 88 -6.14 -3.20 10.54
CA ARG A 88 -6.04 -1.78 10.18
C ARG A 88 -5.98 -0.90 11.41
N GLY A 89 -6.91 -1.06 12.35
CA GLY A 89 -6.94 -0.28 13.59
C GLY A 89 -5.65 -0.40 14.40
N TYR A 90 -5.16 -1.61 14.61
CA TYR A 90 -3.91 -1.84 15.32
C TYR A 90 -2.67 -1.35 14.55
N CYS A 91 -2.64 -1.41 13.22
CA CYS A 91 -1.57 -0.81 12.41
C CYS A 91 -1.46 0.70 12.66
N PHE A 92 -2.59 1.40 12.59
CA PHE A 92 -2.63 2.84 12.83
C PHE A 92 -2.29 3.18 14.29
N LEU A 93 -2.84 2.44 15.25
CA LEU A 93 -2.58 2.65 16.66
C LEU A 93 -1.13 2.40 17.04
N ALA A 94 -0.53 1.29 16.58
CA ALA A 94 0.87 0.96 16.82
C ALA A 94 1.79 2.04 16.24
N SER A 95 1.52 2.49 15.02
CA SER A 95 2.28 3.55 14.40
C SER A 95 2.13 4.89 15.12
N ALA A 96 0.90 5.29 15.46
CA ALA A 96 0.62 6.51 16.21
C ALA A 96 1.31 6.50 17.58
N TYR A 97 1.20 5.40 18.33
CA TYR A 97 1.81 5.25 19.64
C TYR A 97 3.33 5.36 19.59
N THR A 98 3.96 4.68 18.65
CA THR A 98 5.43 4.65 18.56
C THR A 98 6.00 5.96 18.01
N LEU A 99 5.38 6.55 17.00
CA LEU A 99 5.92 7.71 16.27
C LEU A 99 5.43 9.07 16.79
N GLU A 100 4.53 9.10 17.79
CA GLU A 100 4.07 10.35 18.41
C GLU A 100 5.25 11.22 18.88
N LEU A 101 6.25 10.64 19.57
CA LEU A 101 7.41 11.40 20.08
C LEU A 101 8.22 12.03 18.94
N SER A 102 8.44 11.27 17.88
CA SER A 102 9.12 11.75 16.69
C SER A 102 8.35 12.88 15.99
N TYR A 103 7.01 12.79 15.97
CA TYR A 103 6.12 13.84 15.47
C TYR A 103 6.17 15.10 16.34
N GLN A 104 6.13 14.97 17.65
CA GLN A 104 6.21 16.11 18.58
C GLN A 104 7.55 16.86 18.43
N GLU A 105 8.65 16.12 18.26
CA GLU A 105 9.95 16.73 17.96
C GLU A 105 9.94 17.44 16.60
N PHE A 106 9.35 16.84 15.57
CA PHE A 106 9.23 17.45 14.25
C PHE A 106 8.42 18.75 14.27
N VAL A 107 7.36 18.82 15.05
CA VAL A 107 6.56 20.06 15.22
C VAL A 107 7.41 21.18 15.78
N LYS A 108 8.29 20.88 16.75
CA LYS A 108 9.14 21.86 17.44
C LYS A 108 10.37 22.26 16.62
N SER A 109 11.11 21.29 16.10
CA SER A 109 12.45 21.47 15.54
C SER A 109 12.57 21.27 14.04
N LYS A 110 11.50 20.78 13.38
CA LYS A 110 11.50 20.32 11.98
C LYS A 110 12.46 19.15 11.71
N LYS A 111 12.87 18.43 12.76
CA LYS A 111 13.68 17.20 12.68
C LYS A 111 12.89 16.03 13.27
N TYR A 112 13.03 14.87 12.69
CA TYR A 112 12.42 13.66 13.26
C TYR A 112 13.21 13.25 14.52
N GLY A 113 12.48 13.10 15.63
CA GLY A 113 13.03 12.57 16.88
C GLY A 113 12.95 11.05 16.95
N LYS A 114 13.41 10.47 18.07
CA LYS A 114 13.31 9.04 18.33
C LYS A 114 11.84 8.63 18.56
N ALA A 115 11.49 7.45 18.07
CA ALA A 115 10.22 6.79 18.37
C ALA A 115 10.24 6.12 19.75
N ARG A 116 9.09 5.70 20.28
CA ARG A 116 9.06 4.75 21.39
C ARG A 116 9.58 3.39 20.92
N GLN A 117 10.44 2.78 21.72
CA GLN A 117 11.16 1.56 21.35
C GLN A 117 10.41 0.28 21.76
N PHE A 118 9.22 0.41 22.33
CA PHE A 118 8.38 -0.75 22.66
C PHE A 118 6.89 -0.44 22.43
N LEU A 119 6.14 -1.48 22.13
CA LEU A 119 4.70 -1.50 21.95
C LEU A 119 4.08 -2.25 23.14
N PRO A 120 3.17 -1.63 23.92
CA PRO A 120 2.64 -2.24 25.12
C PRO A 120 1.76 -3.45 24.83
N MET A 121 1.69 -4.36 25.79
CA MET A 121 1.07 -5.69 25.67
C MET A 121 -0.36 -5.67 25.13
N GLN A 122 -1.20 -4.71 25.59
CA GLN A 122 -2.59 -4.59 25.15
C GLN A 122 -2.75 -4.16 23.69
N VAL A 123 -1.68 -3.68 23.06
CA VAL A 123 -1.62 -3.42 21.62
C VAL A 123 -0.86 -4.55 20.90
N ALA A 124 0.32 -4.91 21.39
CA ALA A 124 1.22 -5.87 20.74
C ALA A 124 0.58 -7.25 20.54
N GLN A 125 -0.02 -7.83 21.59
CA GLN A 125 -0.56 -9.18 21.56
C GLN A 125 -1.76 -9.33 20.59
N PRO A 126 -2.83 -8.51 20.66
CA PRO A 126 -3.92 -8.60 19.70
C PRO A 126 -3.47 -8.23 18.28
N PHE A 127 -2.57 -7.26 18.11
CA PHE A 127 -2.05 -6.87 16.80
C PHE A 127 -1.32 -8.03 16.12
N VAL A 128 -0.38 -8.68 16.79
CA VAL A 128 0.33 -9.83 16.21
C VAL A 128 -0.64 -10.99 15.94
N THR A 129 -1.65 -11.15 16.77
CA THR A 129 -2.67 -12.21 16.57
C THR A 129 -3.50 -11.96 15.31
N VAL A 130 -4.00 -10.74 15.06
CA VAL A 130 -4.72 -10.42 13.80
C VAL A 130 -3.81 -10.50 12.58
N ALA A 131 -2.55 -10.05 12.69
CA ALA A 131 -1.57 -10.13 11.62
C ALA A 131 -1.33 -11.59 11.20
N ARG A 132 -1.16 -12.51 12.15
CA ARG A 132 -1.04 -13.96 11.90
C ARG A 132 -2.30 -14.54 11.25
N LYS A 133 -3.50 -14.07 11.62
CA LYS A 133 -4.75 -14.51 10.98
C LYS A 133 -4.84 -14.11 9.51
N LEU A 134 -4.20 -13.00 9.11
CA LEU A 134 -4.14 -12.52 7.73
C LEU A 134 -2.90 -12.99 6.97
N ASP A 135 -1.95 -13.64 7.66
CA ASP A 135 -0.63 -14.03 7.12
C ASP A 135 0.17 -12.82 6.61
N VAL A 136 0.25 -11.76 7.44
CA VAL A 136 0.95 -10.50 7.18
C VAL A 136 1.83 -10.11 8.36
N TYR A 137 2.74 -9.14 8.13
CA TYR A 137 3.58 -8.60 9.19
C TYR A 137 2.81 -7.61 10.08
N PRO A 138 3.09 -7.58 11.40
CA PRO A 138 2.41 -6.68 12.33
C PRO A 138 3.03 -5.27 12.33
N TRP A 139 2.92 -4.58 11.21
CA TRP A 139 3.24 -3.17 11.04
C TRP A 139 2.36 -2.58 9.94
N LEU A 140 2.31 -1.24 9.84
CA LEU A 140 1.48 -0.54 8.88
C LEU A 140 1.84 -0.94 7.44
N ASP A 141 0.94 -1.60 6.74
CA ASP A 141 1.09 -2.07 5.38
C ASP A 141 0.21 -1.29 4.38
N TYR A 142 0.54 -1.41 3.10
CA TYR A 142 -0.18 -0.74 2.02
C TYR A 142 -1.56 -1.36 1.74
N HIS A 143 -1.67 -2.71 1.79
CA HIS A 143 -2.82 -3.44 1.25
C HIS A 143 -3.97 -3.55 2.24
N TYR A 144 -3.70 -4.10 3.43
CA TYR A 144 -4.76 -4.37 4.42
C TYR A 144 -5.07 -3.16 5.29
N ALA A 145 -4.10 -2.25 5.49
CA ALA A 145 -4.25 -1.19 6.50
C ALA A 145 -4.29 0.22 5.91
N TYR A 146 -3.27 0.64 5.14
CA TYR A 146 -3.12 2.07 4.85
C TYR A 146 -3.92 2.56 3.66
N SER A 147 -3.96 1.81 2.54
CA SER A 147 -4.62 2.22 1.29
C SER A 147 -5.82 1.34 0.95
N LEU A 148 -5.58 0.15 0.35
CA LEU A 148 -6.66 -0.65 -0.25
C LEU A 148 -7.63 -1.24 0.78
N GLY A 149 -7.23 -1.36 2.05
CA GLY A 149 -8.08 -1.79 3.16
C GLY A 149 -8.63 -0.65 4.02
N ASN A 150 -8.48 0.63 3.62
CA ASN A 150 -8.80 1.80 4.48
C ASN A 150 -9.74 2.83 3.85
N TYR A 151 -10.56 2.45 2.89
CA TYR A 151 -11.46 3.38 2.23
C TYR A 151 -12.93 3.14 2.59
N ARG A 152 -13.72 4.20 2.46
CA ARG A 152 -15.18 4.21 2.46
C ARG A 152 -15.69 5.19 1.41
N PHE A 153 -16.85 4.91 0.83
CA PHE A 153 -17.52 5.86 -0.06
C PHE A 153 -18.23 6.95 0.74
N LEU A 154 -18.13 8.18 0.27
CA LEU A 154 -18.98 9.29 0.74
C LEU A 154 -20.38 9.15 0.14
N ASP A 155 -20.46 8.79 -1.14
CA ASP A 155 -21.69 8.49 -1.87
C ASP A 155 -21.49 7.21 -2.72
N LYS A 156 -22.16 6.13 -2.35
CA LYS A 156 -22.02 4.83 -3.03
C LYS A 156 -22.45 4.84 -4.50
N SER A 157 -23.27 5.82 -4.93
CA SER A 157 -23.73 5.92 -6.32
C SER A 157 -22.68 6.48 -7.29
N LYS A 158 -21.63 7.15 -6.78
CA LYS A 158 -20.61 7.87 -7.59
C LYS A 158 -19.36 7.05 -7.93
N GLY A 159 -19.26 5.81 -7.43
CA GLY A 159 -18.13 4.93 -7.73
C GLY A 159 -16.78 5.39 -7.16
N PHE A 160 -15.72 4.79 -7.67
CA PHE A 160 -14.35 5.09 -7.26
C PHE A 160 -13.87 6.40 -7.91
N HIS A 161 -13.70 7.42 -7.09
CA HIS A 161 -13.01 8.65 -7.40
C HIS A 161 -12.43 9.19 -6.10
N TRP A 162 -11.19 9.66 -6.07
CA TRP A 162 -10.53 10.07 -4.82
C TRP A 162 -11.36 11.09 -4.01
N SER A 163 -12.08 12.01 -4.67
CA SER A 163 -12.93 13.00 -4.00
C SER A 163 -14.25 12.44 -3.45
N ASN A 164 -14.64 11.23 -3.87
CA ASN A 164 -15.79 10.48 -3.38
C ASN A 164 -15.41 9.41 -2.33
N LEU A 165 -14.14 9.32 -2.00
CA LEU A 165 -13.61 8.38 -1.04
C LEU A 165 -13.08 9.11 0.20
N ASP A 166 -13.15 8.44 1.35
CA ASP A 166 -12.52 8.90 2.58
C ASP A 166 -11.90 7.70 3.32
N GLN A 167 -10.95 7.96 4.20
CA GLN A 167 -10.34 6.93 5.02
C GLN A 167 -11.26 6.49 6.16
N CYS A 168 -11.17 5.21 6.54
CA CYS A 168 -11.80 4.71 7.77
C CYS A 168 -11.02 5.15 9.02
N VAL A 169 -9.68 5.12 8.96
CA VAL A 169 -8.78 5.54 10.06
C VAL A 169 -7.75 6.51 9.51
N LYS A 170 -7.39 7.55 10.27
CA LYS A 170 -6.52 8.66 9.85
C LYS A 170 -5.49 9.00 10.93
N PHE A 171 -4.37 9.64 10.52
CA PHE A 171 -3.40 10.25 11.42
C PHE A 171 -3.61 11.76 11.56
N SER A 172 -3.62 12.50 10.46
CA SER A 172 -3.74 13.96 10.51
C SER A 172 -5.19 14.43 10.64
N GLY A 173 -6.15 13.67 10.10
CA GLY A 173 -7.55 14.08 9.98
C GLY A 173 -7.81 15.13 8.90
N MET A 174 -6.78 15.55 8.14
CA MET A 174 -6.90 16.53 7.08
C MET A 174 -7.28 15.89 5.74
N SER A 175 -7.88 16.70 4.86
CA SER A 175 -8.25 16.27 3.50
C SER A 175 -7.04 15.86 2.65
N ASP A 176 -5.87 16.46 2.92
CA ASP A 176 -4.63 16.16 2.20
C ASP A 176 -4.16 14.71 2.41
N GLU A 177 -4.28 14.18 3.64
CA GLU A 177 -4.01 12.77 3.91
C GLU A 177 -5.01 11.87 3.19
N SER A 178 -6.31 12.18 3.30
CA SER A 178 -7.34 11.41 2.59
C SER A 178 -7.14 11.45 1.08
N GLY A 179 -6.87 12.61 0.51
CA GLY A 179 -6.62 12.75 -0.93
C GLY A 179 -5.40 11.94 -1.40
N PHE A 180 -4.30 11.99 -0.62
CA PHE A 180 -3.10 11.21 -0.91
C PHE A 180 -3.38 9.71 -0.96
N ILE A 181 -4.10 9.18 0.03
CA ILE A 181 -4.39 7.75 0.13
C ILE A 181 -5.48 7.31 -0.85
N MET A 182 -6.54 8.09 -0.97
CA MET A 182 -7.68 7.74 -1.82
C MET A 182 -7.35 7.80 -3.31
N ASN A 183 -6.35 8.58 -3.71
CA ASN A 183 -5.84 8.55 -5.08
C ASN A 183 -5.23 7.17 -5.45
N HIS A 184 -4.60 6.48 -4.51
CA HIS A 184 -4.12 5.11 -4.74
C HIS A 184 -5.28 4.11 -4.95
N VAL A 185 -6.39 4.28 -4.23
CA VAL A 185 -7.59 3.45 -4.40
C VAL A 185 -8.27 3.76 -5.75
N ASP A 186 -8.36 5.03 -6.11
CA ASP A 186 -8.89 5.52 -7.40
C ASP A 186 -8.09 4.92 -8.58
N ILE A 187 -6.78 4.99 -8.56
CA ILE A 187 -5.91 4.38 -9.57
C ILE A 187 -6.20 2.87 -9.71
N ASN A 188 -6.38 2.17 -8.60
CA ASN A 188 -6.60 0.73 -8.60
C ASN A 188 -7.96 0.29 -9.15
N GLN A 189 -8.92 1.21 -9.39
CA GLN A 189 -10.17 0.86 -10.11
C GLN A 189 -9.93 0.38 -11.55
N HIS A 190 -8.78 0.73 -12.15
CA HIS A 190 -8.38 0.30 -13.48
C HIS A 190 -7.67 -1.06 -13.50
N SER A 191 -7.25 -1.55 -12.33
CA SER A 191 -6.52 -2.82 -12.22
C SER A 191 -7.29 -4.08 -12.68
N PRO A 192 -8.64 -4.17 -12.60
CA PRO A 192 -9.37 -5.30 -13.18
C PRO A 192 -9.11 -5.49 -14.68
N LYS A 193 -9.13 -4.40 -15.46
CA LYS A 193 -8.89 -4.45 -16.90
C LYS A 193 -7.42 -4.73 -17.24
N LEU A 194 -6.49 -4.25 -16.41
CA LEU A 194 -5.08 -4.58 -16.55
C LEU A 194 -4.82 -6.06 -16.28
N VAL A 195 -5.36 -6.61 -15.19
CA VAL A 195 -5.24 -8.03 -14.86
C VAL A 195 -5.88 -8.89 -15.96
N GLU A 196 -7.07 -8.52 -16.47
CA GLU A 196 -7.73 -9.20 -17.57
C GLU A 196 -6.82 -9.25 -18.82
N SER A 197 -6.31 -8.09 -19.24
CA SER A 197 -5.47 -7.97 -20.43
C SER A 197 -4.17 -8.78 -20.32
N VAL A 198 -3.54 -8.79 -19.15
CA VAL A 198 -2.34 -9.61 -18.88
C VAL A 198 -2.67 -11.10 -18.97
N LEU A 199 -3.74 -11.57 -18.31
CA LEU A 199 -4.16 -12.98 -18.35
C LEU A 199 -4.48 -13.44 -19.77
N GLN A 200 -5.23 -12.63 -20.52
CA GLN A 200 -5.60 -12.95 -21.90
C GLN A 200 -4.40 -12.88 -22.86
N SER A 201 -3.47 -11.95 -22.65
CA SER A 201 -2.23 -11.88 -23.43
C SER A 201 -1.37 -13.13 -23.28
N ILE A 202 -1.18 -13.61 -22.03
CA ILE A 202 -0.45 -14.87 -21.79
C ILE A 202 -1.13 -16.06 -22.47
N LYS A 203 -2.47 -16.09 -22.44
CA LYS A 203 -3.23 -17.12 -23.14
C LYS A 203 -3.02 -17.04 -24.65
N SER A 204 -3.14 -15.85 -25.25
CA SER A 204 -2.95 -15.64 -26.70
C SER A 204 -1.54 -16.06 -27.16
N VAL A 205 -0.50 -15.77 -26.37
CA VAL A 205 0.87 -16.24 -26.67
C VAL A 205 0.95 -17.77 -26.67
N LYS A 206 0.33 -18.44 -25.68
CA LYS A 206 0.30 -19.91 -25.59
C LYS A 206 -0.47 -20.56 -26.76
N ASP A 207 -1.53 -19.91 -27.19
CA ASP A 207 -2.37 -20.37 -28.31
C ASP A 207 -1.76 -20.02 -29.69
N GLY A 208 -0.69 -19.23 -29.74
CA GLY A 208 -0.06 -18.76 -30.97
C GLY A 208 -0.86 -17.66 -31.70
N ASP A 209 -1.83 -17.06 -31.06
CA ASP A 209 -2.77 -16.08 -31.63
C ASP A 209 -2.25 -14.64 -31.43
N SER A 210 -1.49 -14.16 -32.44
CA SER A 210 -0.91 -12.82 -32.40
C SER A 210 -1.92 -11.70 -32.56
N ASP A 211 -3.05 -11.92 -33.23
CA ASP A 211 -4.07 -10.89 -33.43
C ASP A 211 -4.86 -10.65 -32.15
N LYS A 212 -5.22 -11.74 -31.47
CA LYS A 212 -5.85 -11.64 -30.16
C LYS A 212 -4.92 -11.00 -29.13
N LEU A 213 -3.61 -11.28 -29.21
CA LEU A 213 -2.62 -10.61 -28.37
C LEU A 213 -2.63 -9.09 -28.60
N VAL A 214 -2.72 -8.61 -29.85
CA VAL A 214 -2.81 -7.17 -30.16
C VAL A 214 -4.01 -6.52 -29.49
N GLU A 215 -5.18 -7.15 -29.55
CA GLU A 215 -6.39 -6.63 -28.87
C GLU A 215 -6.17 -6.48 -27.35
N ASN A 216 -5.55 -7.49 -26.74
CA ASN A 216 -5.27 -7.47 -25.30
C ASN A 216 -4.22 -6.41 -24.94
N LEU A 217 -3.16 -6.25 -25.74
CA LEU A 217 -2.14 -5.20 -25.55
C LEU A 217 -2.75 -3.80 -25.71
N LYS A 218 -3.67 -3.60 -26.66
CA LYS A 218 -4.40 -2.34 -26.83
C LYS A 218 -5.24 -2.02 -25.59
N GLN A 219 -5.94 -3.01 -25.02
CA GLN A 219 -6.71 -2.84 -23.78
C GLN A 219 -5.80 -2.49 -22.61
N ASN A 220 -4.64 -3.16 -22.48
CA ASN A 220 -3.65 -2.89 -21.44
C ASN A 220 -3.13 -1.45 -21.55
N PHE A 221 -2.66 -1.05 -22.73
CA PHE A 221 -2.18 0.29 -23.01
C PHE A 221 -3.20 1.37 -22.62
N HIS A 222 -4.46 1.23 -23.08
CA HIS A 222 -5.50 2.19 -22.73
C HIS A 222 -5.77 2.26 -21.23
N SER A 223 -5.74 1.12 -20.54
CA SER A 223 -5.91 1.09 -19.06
C SER A 223 -4.73 1.75 -18.34
N MET A 224 -3.50 1.63 -18.87
CA MET A 224 -2.32 2.32 -18.34
C MET A 224 -2.37 3.84 -18.57
N GLU A 225 -2.93 4.31 -19.68
CA GLU A 225 -3.19 5.73 -19.90
C GLU A 225 -4.13 6.28 -18.80
N LEU A 226 -5.24 5.59 -18.51
CA LEU A 226 -6.17 5.97 -17.45
C LEU A 226 -5.51 5.98 -16.06
N VAL A 227 -4.67 5.00 -15.75
CA VAL A 227 -3.86 4.96 -14.52
C VAL A 227 -2.98 6.22 -14.41
N ASN A 228 -2.31 6.61 -15.51
CA ASN A 228 -1.45 7.80 -15.52
C ASN A 228 -2.25 9.11 -15.42
N GLU A 229 -3.46 9.18 -15.98
CA GLU A 229 -4.34 10.32 -15.79
C GLU A 229 -4.74 10.48 -14.33
N ARG A 230 -5.21 9.40 -13.68
CA ARG A 230 -5.58 9.41 -12.26
C ARG A 230 -4.40 9.72 -11.35
N ARG A 231 -3.20 9.24 -11.69
CA ARG A 231 -2.00 9.60 -10.94
C ARG A 231 -1.76 11.12 -10.87
N LYS A 232 -2.07 11.85 -11.95
CA LYS A 232 -1.90 13.31 -11.98
C LYS A 232 -2.81 14.04 -10.98
N ASP A 233 -3.95 13.43 -10.61
CA ASP A 233 -4.88 13.99 -9.63
C ASP A 233 -4.23 14.16 -8.24
N MET A 234 -3.13 13.45 -7.95
CA MET A 234 -2.37 13.62 -6.71
C MET A 234 -2.01 15.08 -6.42
N TRP A 235 -1.70 15.87 -7.44
CA TRP A 235 -1.34 17.28 -7.28
C TRP A 235 -2.50 18.15 -6.73
N VAL A 236 -3.74 17.73 -6.98
CA VAL A 236 -4.95 18.40 -6.52
C VAL A 236 -5.50 17.76 -5.25
N ALA A 237 -5.44 16.42 -5.18
CA ALA A 237 -5.98 15.65 -4.08
C ALA A 237 -5.24 15.88 -2.76
N SER A 238 -3.91 16.14 -2.83
CA SER A 238 -3.07 16.31 -1.64
C SER A 238 -2.05 17.43 -1.86
N ARG A 239 -2.15 18.50 -1.10
CA ARG A 239 -1.20 19.61 -1.17
C ARG A 239 0.14 19.18 -0.56
N TRP A 240 1.20 19.27 -1.34
CA TRP A 240 2.54 18.83 -0.95
C TRP A 240 3.06 19.44 0.37
N LYS A 241 2.62 20.67 0.72
CA LYS A 241 3.01 21.38 1.96
C LYS A 241 2.55 20.63 3.23
N HIS A 242 1.47 19.86 3.14
CA HIS A 242 0.86 19.15 4.26
C HIS A 242 1.28 17.67 4.34
N TYR A 243 2.13 17.21 3.45
CA TYR A 243 2.54 15.81 3.42
C TYR A 243 3.27 15.37 4.71
N ASN A 244 4.09 16.24 5.29
CA ASN A 244 4.81 15.93 6.52
C ASN A 244 3.91 15.91 7.78
N ASP A 245 2.68 16.40 7.70
CA ASP A 245 1.74 16.35 8.83
C ASP A 245 1.29 14.90 9.14
N PHE A 246 1.40 13.99 8.16
CA PHE A 246 1.11 12.58 8.34
C PHE A 246 2.26 11.64 7.94
N ARG A 247 3.22 12.10 7.14
CA ARG A 247 4.33 11.27 6.64
C ARG A 247 5.09 10.54 7.74
N ILE A 248 5.29 11.18 8.89
CA ILE A 248 6.05 10.59 9.98
C ILE A 248 5.41 9.32 10.51
N PHE A 249 4.07 9.28 10.57
CA PHE A 249 3.33 8.13 11.05
C PHE A 249 3.32 6.93 10.08
N ILE A 250 3.84 7.09 8.86
CA ILE A 250 3.92 6.00 7.89
C ILE A 250 5.34 5.46 7.71
N MET A 251 6.26 5.84 8.59
CA MET A 251 7.64 5.33 8.56
C MET A 251 7.69 3.84 8.92
N GLY A 252 8.48 3.09 8.17
CA GLY A 252 8.85 1.72 8.51
C GLY A 252 9.87 1.67 9.64
N ILE A 253 9.94 0.53 10.32
CA ILE A 253 10.97 0.30 11.34
C ILE A 253 12.30 0.00 10.63
N LYS A 254 12.32 -1.01 9.76
CA LYS A 254 13.51 -1.44 9.01
C LYS A 254 14.00 -0.33 8.07
N GLY A 255 15.25 0.04 8.22
CA GLY A 255 15.89 1.08 7.41
C GLY A 255 15.78 2.51 8.00
N ASN A 256 15.07 2.70 9.11
CA ASN A 256 14.93 3.97 9.81
C ASN A 256 15.53 3.89 11.24
N GLU A 257 16.76 3.39 11.36
CA GLU A 257 17.49 3.21 12.62
C GLU A 257 17.71 4.55 13.35
N ASP A 258 17.74 5.67 12.62
CA ASP A 258 17.78 7.03 13.21
C ASP A 258 16.55 7.34 14.09
N ILE A 259 15.43 6.65 13.83
CA ILE A 259 14.15 6.81 14.54
C ILE A 259 13.92 5.64 15.52
N PHE A 260 14.18 4.40 15.07
CA PHE A 260 13.81 3.18 15.79
C PHE A 260 14.96 2.42 16.45
N ASP A 261 16.19 2.94 16.43
CA ASP A 261 17.40 2.24 16.94
C ASP A 261 17.49 0.80 16.37
N ASP A 262 17.56 -0.21 17.23
CA ASP A 262 17.64 -1.64 16.82
C ASP A 262 16.28 -2.22 16.38
N GLY A 263 15.19 -1.48 16.51
CA GLY A 263 13.84 -1.94 16.16
C GLY A 263 12.81 -1.69 17.23
N LEU A 264 11.66 -2.38 17.15
CA LEU A 264 10.53 -2.21 18.06
C LEU A 264 10.29 -3.51 18.85
N ILE A 265 10.24 -3.43 20.17
CA ILE A 265 9.89 -4.55 21.06
C ILE A 265 8.37 -4.64 21.16
N TYR A 266 7.82 -5.83 20.90
CA TYR A 266 6.40 -6.15 21.06
C TYR A 266 6.20 -6.85 22.40
N GLU A 267 5.76 -6.10 23.41
CA GLU A 267 5.66 -6.60 24.79
C GLU A 267 4.74 -7.83 24.90
N GLY A 268 5.22 -8.86 25.59
CA GLY A 268 4.46 -10.11 25.74
C GLY A 268 4.34 -10.97 24.49
N VAL A 269 5.08 -10.64 23.41
CA VAL A 269 5.13 -11.41 22.15
C VAL A 269 6.56 -11.85 21.84
N TRP A 270 7.49 -10.91 21.69
CA TRP A 270 8.90 -11.19 21.39
C TRP A 270 9.81 -10.47 22.39
N LYS A 271 10.93 -11.10 22.72
CA LYS A 271 11.97 -10.52 23.58
C LYS A 271 12.88 -9.57 22.79
N ASP A 272 13.15 -9.91 21.53
CA ASP A 272 14.07 -9.16 20.68
C ASP A 272 13.32 -8.09 19.87
N PRO A 273 13.99 -6.95 19.57
CA PRO A 273 13.44 -5.93 18.71
C PRO A 273 13.11 -6.47 17.29
N GLN A 274 12.00 -6.07 16.75
CA GLN A 274 11.53 -6.46 15.42
C GLN A 274 11.73 -5.32 14.41
N GLN A 275 12.08 -5.69 13.19
CA GLN A 275 12.29 -4.74 12.09
C GLN A 275 11.38 -5.09 10.91
N PHE A 276 10.27 -4.36 10.77
CA PHE A 276 9.36 -4.51 9.65
C PHE A 276 9.43 -3.29 8.72
N ARG A 277 9.25 -3.50 7.40
CA ARG A 277 9.07 -2.43 6.46
C ARG A 277 7.73 -1.74 6.70
N GLY A 278 7.69 -0.42 6.54
CA GLY A 278 6.46 0.34 6.56
C GLY A 278 5.75 0.34 5.20
N GLN A 279 4.61 1.00 5.19
CA GLN A 279 3.88 1.24 3.96
C GLN A 279 4.67 2.19 3.02
N THR A 280 4.52 1.96 1.73
CA THR A 280 5.06 2.82 0.67
C THR A 280 4.25 2.63 -0.62
N GLY A 281 4.13 3.68 -1.43
CA GLY A 281 3.51 3.58 -2.76
C GLY A 281 4.18 2.55 -3.68
N ALA A 282 5.44 2.20 -3.43
CA ALA A 282 6.14 1.13 -4.15
C ALA A 282 5.56 -0.28 -3.89
N GLN A 283 4.66 -0.43 -2.91
CA GLN A 283 3.90 -1.66 -2.68
C GLN A 283 2.66 -1.76 -3.56
N ASP A 284 2.26 -0.71 -4.29
CA ASP A 284 1.24 -0.83 -5.33
C ASP A 284 1.60 -1.94 -6.32
N ASN A 285 0.59 -2.53 -6.95
CA ASN A 285 0.77 -3.76 -7.71
C ASN A 285 0.77 -3.54 -9.23
N ILE A 286 0.27 -2.42 -9.72
CA ILE A 286 0.10 -2.17 -11.15
C ILE A 286 1.47 -2.14 -11.85
N ILE A 287 2.36 -1.25 -11.44
CA ILE A 287 3.68 -1.12 -12.09
C ILE A 287 4.53 -2.39 -11.96
N PRO A 288 4.63 -3.06 -10.78
CA PRO A 288 5.34 -4.33 -10.70
C PRO A 288 4.75 -5.46 -11.57
N MET A 289 3.43 -5.49 -11.79
CA MET A 289 2.79 -6.40 -12.73
C MET A 289 3.23 -6.11 -14.17
N GLU A 290 3.14 -4.85 -14.59
CA GLU A 290 3.52 -4.43 -15.93
C GLU A 290 5.02 -4.63 -16.21
N ASP A 291 5.89 -4.43 -15.20
CA ASP A 291 7.33 -4.71 -15.32
C ASP A 291 7.62 -6.20 -15.61
N ILE A 292 6.87 -7.09 -14.96
CA ILE A 292 6.99 -8.53 -15.21
C ILE A 292 6.42 -8.86 -16.58
N PHE A 293 5.24 -8.34 -16.91
CA PHE A 293 4.52 -8.62 -18.13
C PHE A 293 5.29 -8.18 -19.38
N THR A 294 5.85 -6.98 -19.38
CA THR A 294 6.62 -6.42 -20.49
C THR A 294 8.07 -6.91 -20.55
N GLY A 295 8.56 -7.54 -19.45
CA GLY A 295 9.96 -7.96 -19.32
C GLY A 295 10.90 -6.86 -18.85
N VAL A 296 10.42 -5.64 -18.53
CA VAL A 296 11.24 -4.52 -18.02
C VAL A 296 11.99 -4.93 -16.74
N ILE A 297 11.41 -5.83 -15.93
CA ILE A 297 12.06 -6.35 -14.71
C ILE A 297 13.44 -6.98 -14.98
N ASN A 298 13.67 -7.55 -16.15
CA ASN A 298 14.93 -8.21 -16.51
C ASN A 298 16.08 -7.19 -16.74
N PHE A 299 15.74 -5.91 -16.88
CA PHE A 299 16.69 -4.80 -17.06
C PHE A 299 16.89 -3.97 -15.79
N TYR A 300 16.38 -4.43 -14.65
CA TYR A 300 16.62 -3.74 -13.38
C TYR A 300 18.11 -3.75 -13.04
N PRO A 301 18.71 -2.60 -12.67
CA PRO A 301 20.10 -2.55 -12.25
C PRO A 301 20.31 -3.30 -10.92
N ASP A 302 21.47 -3.95 -10.77
CA ASP A 302 21.86 -4.52 -9.47
C ASP A 302 22.34 -3.41 -8.53
N ASN A 303 21.41 -2.86 -7.76
CA ASN A 303 21.68 -1.84 -6.76
C ASN A 303 20.78 -2.01 -5.52
N GLN A 304 21.02 -1.17 -4.49
CA GLN A 304 20.25 -1.22 -3.24
C GLN A 304 18.75 -0.95 -3.44
N LEU A 305 18.37 -0.06 -4.36
CA LEU A 305 16.97 0.24 -4.65
C LEU A 305 16.25 -0.99 -5.22
N THR A 306 16.87 -1.68 -6.18
CA THR A 306 16.31 -2.92 -6.73
C THR A 306 16.14 -4.00 -5.66
N LYS A 307 17.15 -4.21 -4.81
CA LYS A 307 17.08 -5.17 -3.70
C LYS A 307 15.94 -4.82 -2.73
N TYR A 308 15.77 -3.54 -2.44
CA TYR A 308 14.65 -3.06 -1.63
C TYR A 308 13.29 -3.31 -2.30
N LEU A 309 13.13 -2.99 -3.58
CA LEU A 309 11.87 -3.22 -4.31
C LEU A 309 11.50 -4.70 -4.36
N LEU A 310 12.49 -5.58 -4.49
CA LEU A 310 12.28 -7.03 -4.44
C LEU A 310 11.92 -7.51 -3.01
N ASP A 311 12.56 -6.98 -1.96
CA ASP A 311 12.22 -7.25 -0.56
C ASP A 311 10.76 -6.86 -0.25
N LEU A 312 10.29 -5.71 -0.77
CA LEU A 312 8.90 -5.26 -0.62
C LEU A 312 7.87 -6.25 -1.21
N ARG A 313 8.26 -7.10 -2.16
CA ARG A 313 7.33 -8.10 -2.73
C ARG A 313 6.86 -9.11 -1.72
N THR A 314 7.68 -9.40 -0.70
CA THR A 314 7.35 -10.33 0.39
C THR A 314 6.30 -9.77 1.36
N TYR A 315 6.04 -8.46 1.34
CA TYR A 315 5.06 -7.76 2.17
C TYR A 315 3.67 -7.66 1.50
N ARG A 316 3.52 -8.18 0.29
CA ARG A 316 2.22 -8.22 -0.40
C ARG A 316 1.33 -9.35 0.11
N PRO A 317 0.00 -9.26 -0.04
CA PRO A 317 -0.91 -10.39 0.17
C PRO A 317 -0.46 -11.64 -0.59
N LYS A 318 -0.61 -12.81 0.01
CA LYS A 318 -0.12 -14.08 -0.59
C LYS A 318 -0.70 -14.39 -1.95
N CYS A 319 -1.96 -14.02 -2.19
CA CYS A 319 -2.59 -14.17 -3.50
C CYS A 319 -1.89 -13.32 -4.59
N ILE A 320 -1.44 -12.11 -4.25
CA ILE A 320 -0.70 -11.23 -5.16
C ILE A 320 0.72 -11.77 -5.40
N GLN A 321 1.39 -12.27 -4.37
CA GLN A 321 2.69 -12.93 -4.51
C GLN A 321 2.58 -14.14 -5.46
N SER A 322 1.56 -14.98 -5.29
CA SER A 322 1.32 -16.13 -6.14
C SER A 322 1.02 -15.74 -7.59
N PHE A 323 0.22 -14.69 -7.79
CA PHE A 323 -0.07 -14.13 -9.11
C PHE A 323 1.21 -13.66 -9.82
N PHE A 324 2.08 -12.90 -9.13
CA PHE A 324 3.34 -12.42 -9.70
C PHE A 324 4.32 -13.56 -10.02
N ASN A 325 4.39 -14.58 -9.16
CA ASN A 325 5.24 -15.74 -9.38
C ASN A 325 4.79 -16.53 -10.62
N ASP A 326 3.49 -16.78 -10.75
CA ASP A 326 2.93 -17.48 -11.92
C ASP A 326 3.10 -16.65 -13.19
N LEU A 327 2.88 -15.32 -13.12
CA LEU A 327 3.10 -14.41 -14.24
C LEU A 327 4.56 -14.45 -14.71
N LYS A 328 5.52 -14.31 -13.78
CA LYS A 328 6.95 -14.38 -14.09
C LYS A 328 7.30 -15.73 -14.74
N LYS A 329 6.81 -16.82 -14.14
CA LYS A 329 7.02 -18.16 -14.70
C LYS A 329 6.47 -18.30 -16.10
N ASP A 330 5.26 -17.82 -16.37
CA ASP A 330 4.66 -17.94 -17.70
C ASP A 330 5.38 -17.06 -18.74
N ILE A 331 5.87 -15.88 -18.35
CA ILE A 331 6.72 -15.03 -19.22
C ILE A 331 8.05 -15.74 -19.52
N ASP A 332 8.72 -16.33 -18.51
CA ASP A 332 9.99 -17.03 -18.69
C ASP A 332 9.88 -18.31 -19.56
N LEU A 333 8.68 -18.88 -19.64
CA LEU A 333 8.40 -20.07 -20.47
C LEU A 333 8.00 -19.74 -21.90
N ILE A 334 7.93 -18.47 -22.30
CA ILE A 334 7.69 -18.10 -23.70
C ILE A 334 8.86 -18.61 -24.56
N LYS A 335 8.55 -19.48 -25.54
CA LYS A 335 9.53 -20.16 -26.36
C LYS A 335 10.47 -19.19 -27.08
N GLU A 336 9.96 -18.05 -27.49
CA GLU A 336 10.71 -17.00 -28.21
C GLU A 336 11.54 -16.13 -27.23
N GLY A 337 11.46 -16.37 -25.92
CA GLY A 337 12.16 -15.64 -24.87
C GLY A 337 11.44 -14.40 -24.32
N SER A 338 10.46 -13.85 -25.05
CA SER A 338 9.63 -12.73 -24.59
C SER A 338 8.41 -12.51 -25.49
N ILE A 339 7.41 -11.76 -25.00
CA ILE A 339 6.26 -11.30 -25.80
C ILE A 339 6.74 -10.50 -27.02
N PHE A 340 7.76 -9.66 -26.87
CA PHE A 340 8.32 -8.89 -27.99
C PHE A 340 8.87 -9.81 -29.08
N HIS A 341 9.67 -10.81 -28.75
CA HIS A 341 10.21 -11.75 -29.70
C HIS A 341 9.12 -12.63 -30.34
N PHE A 342 8.11 -13.04 -29.60
CA PHE A 342 6.94 -13.72 -30.15
C PHE A 342 6.28 -12.86 -31.24
N LEU A 343 5.95 -11.60 -30.96
CA LEU A 343 5.36 -10.67 -31.95
C LEU A 343 6.26 -10.43 -33.16
N LYS A 344 7.57 -10.30 -32.91
CA LYS A 344 8.58 -10.15 -33.99
C LYS A 344 8.58 -11.38 -34.94
N ASN A 345 8.55 -12.58 -34.37
CA ASN A 345 8.53 -13.82 -35.18
C ASN A 345 7.22 -13.95 -35.97
N GLN A 346 6.10 -13.49 -35.40
CA GLN A 346 4.81 -13.42 -36.09
C GLN A 346 4.71 -12.25 -37.11
N LYS A 347 5.76 -11.41 -37.24
CA LYS A 347 5.79 -10.18 -38.06
C LYS A 347 4.66 -9.20 -37.70
N ASN A 348 4.20 -9.19 -36.43
CA ASN A 348 3.11 -8.36 -35.95
C ASN A 348 3.63 -7.02 -35.42
N SER A 349 3.83 -6.05 -36.31
CA SER A 349 4.34 -4.71 -35.95
C SER A 349 3.37 -3.92 -35.06
N ASN A 350 2.07 -4.09 -35.25
CA ASN A 350 1.06 -3.45 -34.39
C ASN A 350 1.21 -3.88 -32.93
N GLY A 351 1.35 -5.19 -32.69
CA GLY A 351 1.56 -5.71 -31.34
C GLY A 351 2.85 -5.18 -30.71
N MET A 352 3.95 -5.11 -31.48
CA MET A 352 5.21 -4.53 -31.01
C MET A 352 5.03 -3.05 -30.62
N CYS A 353 4.31 -2.26 -31.43
CA CYS A 353 4.02 -0.86 -31.10
C CYS A 353 3.23 -0.70 -29.80
N TYR A 354 2.17 -1.51 -29.58
CA TYR A 354 1.42 -1.45 -28.31
C TYR A 354 2.25 -1.88 -27.12
N LEU A 355 3.08 -2.93 -27.25
CA LEU A 355 3.96 -3.35 -26.17
C LEU A 355 4.96 -2.24 -25.78
N LEU A 356 5.54 -1.55 -26.75
CA LEU A 356 6.43 -0.41 -26.51
C LEU A 356 5.67 0.78 -25.92
N ALA A 357 4.42 1.02 -26.35
CA ALA A 357 3.57 2.05 -25.75
C ALA A 357 3.25 1.78 -24.26
N ILE A 358 3.04 0.51 -23.89
CA ILE A 358 2.90 0.12 -22.47
C ILE A 358 4.18 0.44 -21.69
N VAL A 359 5.35 0.12 -22.24
CA VAL A 359 6.65 0.45 -21.62
C VAL A 359 6.80 1.97 -21.43
N GLU A 360 6.36 2.76 -22.40
CA GLU A 360 6.33 4.23 -22.31
C GLU A 360 5.40 4.69 -21.17
N GLU A 361 4.23 4.06 -20.99
CA GLU A 361 3.33 4.41 -19.87
C GLU A 361 3.94 4.05 -18.49
N ILE A 362 4.70 2.94 -18.38
CA ILE A 362 5.48 2.60 -17.20
C ILE A 362 6.51 3.71 -16.91
N TYR A 363 7.22 4.17 -17.94
CA TYR A 363 8.18 5.28 -17.80
C TYR A 363 7.50 6.57 -17.33
N LYS A 364 6.38 6.95 -17.94
CA LYS A 364 5.59 8.14 -17.56
C LYS A 364 5.13 8.06 -16.11
N PHE A 365 4.68 6.89 -15.66
CA PHE A 365 4.28 6.68 -14.26
C PHE A 365 5.46 6.90 -13.31
N ARG A 366 6.61 6.28 -13.58
CA ARG A 366 7.82 6.39 -12.76
C ARG A 366 8.36 7.82 -12.73
N ASN A 367 8.41 8.48 -13.89
CA ASN A 367 8.86 9.87 -13.97
C ASN A 367 7.93 10.82 -13.18
N GLY A 368 6.62 10.64 -13.30
CA GLY A 368 5.66 11.41 -12.51
C GLY A 368 5.73 11.12 -11.02
N HIS A 369 5.96 9.86 -10.61
CA HIS A 369 6.21 9.52 -9.22
C HIS A 369 7.50 10.18 -8.69
N TRP A 370 8.56 10.24 -9.49
CA TRP A 370 9.79 10.94 -9.13
C TRP A 370 9.56 12.44 -8.89
N GLN A 371 8.73 13.09 -9.70
CA GLN A 371 8.33 14.48 -9.47
C GLN A 371 7.60 14.65 -8.12
N PHE A 372 6.76 13.68 -7.71
CA PHE A 372 6.15 13.69 -6.38
C PHE A 372 7.22 13.57 -5.29
N VAL A 373 8.18 12.65 -5.40
CA VAL A 373 9.27 12.50 -4.42
C VAL A 373 10.01 13.81 -4.25
N GLN A 374 10.40 14.47 -5.34
CA GLN A 374 11.09 15.77 -5.30
C GLN A 374 10.25 16.83 -4.57
N LYS A 375 8.97 16.94 -4.88
CA LYS A 375 8.12 17.99 -4.34
C LYS A 375 7.59 17.69 -2.93
N TYR A 376 7.08 16.49 -2.70
CA TYR A 376 6.45 16.11 -1.42
C TYR A 376 7.47 15.77 -0.33
N ILE A 377 8.62 15.23 -0.69
CA ILE A 377 9.64 14.83 0.28
C ILE A 377 10.81 15.80 0.30
N MET A 378 11.58 15.87 -0.78
CA MET A 378 12.87 16.59 -0.80
C MET A 378 12.71 18.10 -0.55
N SER A 379 11.62 18.72 -1.02
CA SER A 379 11.34 20.14 -0.77
C SER A 379 10.88 20.45 0.66
N ASN A 380 10.44 19.43 1.44
CA ASN A 380 9.78 19.63 2.73
C ASN A 380 10.56 19.08 3.92
N THR A 381 11.63 18.32 3.71
CA THR A 381 12.42 17.75 4.81
C THR A 381 13.87 17.54 4.39
N LYS A 382 14.78 17.68 5.36
CA LYS A 382 16.19 17.30 5.21
C LYS A 382 16.43 15.81 5.53
N TYR A 383 15.38 15.06 5.90
CA TYR A 383 15.51 13.63 6.19
C TYR A 383 15.77 12.87 4.89
N SER A 384 16.94 12.24 4.80
CA SER A 384 17.50 11.68 3.57
C SER A 384 16.92 10.31 3.17
N LYS A 385 16.02 9.74 3.98
CA LYS A 385 15.43 8.44 3.73
C LYS A 385 13.95 8.56 3.32
N ALA A 386 13.50 7.68 2.43
CA ALA A 386 12.09 7.48 2.11
C ALA A 386 11.35 6.82 3.29
N THR A 387 10.02 6.83 3.28
CA THR A 387 9.19 6.22 4.34
C THR A 387 9.50 4.76 4.59
N GLY A 388 9.86 4.02 3.55
CA GLY A 388 10.28 2.62 3.64
C GLY A 388 11.75 2.39 4.06
N GLY A 389 12.48 3.45 4.42
CA GLY A 389 13.85 3.36 4.95
C GLY A 389 14.97 3.28 3.90
N THR A 390 14.68 3.54 2.60
CA THR A 390 15.72 3.63 1.57
C THR A 390 16.28 5.05 1.44
N PRO A 391 17.56 5.24 1.10
CA PRO A 391 18.07 6.53 0.68
C PRO A 391 17.23 7.08 -0.49
N ILE A 392 16.97 8.39 -0.49
CA ILE A 392 16.23 9.05 -1.58
C ILE A 392 17.16 9.36 -2.75
N ILE A 393 18.46 9.53 -2.49
CA ILE A 393 19.51 9.83 -3.47
C ILE A 393 20.71 8.94 -3.14
#